data_f2a160198a51b2a8e17748f25b97628f
#
_entry.id   f2a160198a51b2a8e17748f25b97628f
#
_cell.length_a   1.000
_cell.length_b   1.000
_cell.length_c   1.000
_cell.angle_alpha   90.00
_cell.angle_beta   90.00
_cell.angle_gamma   90.00
#
_symmetry.space_group_name_H-M   'P 1'
#
loop_
_entity.id
_entity.type
_entity.pdbx_description
1 polymer ?
#
loop_
_entity_poly.entity_id
_entity_poly.type
_entity_poly.pdbx_seq_one_letter_code
_entity_poly.pdbx_strand_id
1 'polypeptide(L)'
;MKPWWDEPMLVIDVETTGFGKSDRICQLGATHMQNRNLVRKYGQLVNPGRPIENSHIHNITDEMVADKASFQDFAPSIIEFLEDCDLAGFNIARFDVPFLQFELHRAHLSLDLSRIRLVDSQIIYHKNEPRNLSAAYRYYCEGEHIDAHDAMGDVRVTLEILDAQLKKYNSIPKSADGLHKYCLPRDSRNVTTDRKFYWKEGEATLSFGKHKGKSLRWLVENERDYLMWMQNGDFSDETKRLIEDAFLGTFPSKDKNKAG
;
A
#
# COMPACT_ATOMS: atom_id res chain seq x y z
N MET A 1 -1.60 35.11 10.59
CA MET A 1 -2.15 33.79 10.20
C MET A 1 -2.35 33.02 11.49
N LYS A 2 -3.56 32.51 11.77
CA LYS A 2 -3.80 31.68 12.96
C LYS A 2 -3.08 30.36 12.80
N PRO A 3 -2.46 29.77 13.84
CA PRO A 3 -1.92 28.43 13.79
C PRO A 3 -3.04 27.41 13.53
N TRP A 4 -2.71 26.27 12.89
CA TRP A 4 -3.70 25.24 12.54
C TRP A 4 -4.48 24.69 13.75
N TRP A 5 -3.85 24.66 14.92
CA TRP A 5 -4.47 24.15 16.16
C TRP A 5 -5.50 25.11 16.80
N ASP A 6 -5.63 26.33 16.31
CA ASP A 6 -6.67 27.28 16.75
C ASP A 6 -7.99 27.07 16.01
N GLU A 7 -7.98 26.24 14.95
CA GLU A 7 -9.16 25.88 14.18
C GLU A 7 -9.62 24.46 14.55
N PRO A 8 -10.93 24.14 14.43
CA PRO A 8 -11.42 22.79 14.68
C PRO A 8 -10.80 21.80 13.70
N MET A 9 -10.08 20.82 14.21
CA MET A 9 -9.41 19.78 13.41
C MET A 9 -9.80 18.42 13.95
N LEU A 10 -10.27 17.54 13.07
CA LEU A 10 -10.54 16.17 13.38
C LEU A 10 -9.45 15.28 12.79
N VAL A 11 -8.68 14.66 13.65
CA VAL A 11 -7.70 13.63 13.25
C VAL A 11 -8.42 12.30 13.21
N ILE A 12 -8.41 11.63 12.06
CA ILE A 12 -9.11 10.36 11.84
C ILE A 12 -8.17 9.26 11.35
N ASP A 13 -8.54 8.04 11.64
CA ASP A 13 -7.91 6.82 11.15
C ASP A 13 -8.95 5.71 11.07
N VAL A 14 -8.90 4.87 10.03
CA VAL A 14 -9.82 3.75 9.85
C VAL A 14 -9.10 2.43 9.60
N GLU A 15 -9.61 1.36 10.22
CA GLU A 15 -9.25 0.00 9.85
C GLU A 15 -10.34 -0.63 8.99
N THR A 16 -9.92 -1.45 8.03
CA THR A 16 -10.82 -1.95 6.98
C THR A 16 -10.64 -3.46 6.76
N THR A 17 -11.60 -4.10 6.11
CA THR A 17 -11.54 -5.53 5.76
C THR A 17 -10.56 -5.85 4.65
N GLY A 18 -10.01 -4.84 3.98
CA GLY A 18 -9.08 -4.94 2.86
C GLY A 18 -8.85 -3.57 2.22
N PHE A 19 -8.27 -3.52 1.03
CA PHE A 19 -7.85 -2.28 0.37
C PHE A 19 -8.67 -1.90 -0.88
N GLY A 20 -9.69 -2.66 -1.19
CA GLY A 20 -10.52 -2.45 -2.38
C GLY A 20 -11.76 -1.60 -2.13
N LYS A 21 -12.38 -1.11 -3.20
CA LYS A 21 -13.62 -0.31 -3.12
C LYS A 21 -14.83 -1.07 -2.53
N SER A 22 -14.81 -2.40 -2.56
CA SER A 22 -15.84 -3.25 -1.97
C SER A 22 -15.59 -3.52 -0.48
N ASP A 23 -14.41 -3.20 0.03
CA ASP A 23 -14.08 -3.42 1.43
C ASP A 23 -14.81 -2.45 2.34
N ARG A 24 -14.85 -2.76 3.62
CA ARG A 24 -15.68 -2.11 4.61
C ARG A 24 -14.84 -1.64 5.79
N ILE A 25 -15.25 -0.58 6.45
CA ILE A 25 -14.66 -0.14 7.71
C ILE A 25 -15.02 -1.16 8.81
N CYS A 26 -14.01 -1.61 9.58
CA CYS A 26 -14.18 -2.44 10.77
C CYS A 26 -13.78 -1.71 12.08
N GLN A 27 -13.07 -0.58 11.98
CA GLN A 27 -12.87 0.33 13.10
C GLN A 27 -12.75 1.77 12.59
N LEU A 28 -13.28 2.71 13.37
CA LEU A 28 -13.09 4.16 13.17
C LEU A 28 -12.55 4.77 14.45
N GLY A 29 -11.42 5.44 14.35
CA GLY A 29 -10.84 6.30 15.37
C GLY A 29 -10.91 7.76 14.94
N ALA A 30 -11.34 8.67 15.85
CA ALA A 30 -11.35 10.09 15.59
C ALA A 30 -11.04 10.90 16.86
N THR A 31 -10.30 11.99 16.71
CA THR A 31 -9.97 12.88 17.80
C THR A 31 -10.17 14.31 17.35
N HIS A 32 -11.09 15.01 18.00
CA HIS A 32 -11.33 16.44 17.76
C HIS A 32 -10.37 17.27 18.60
N MET A 33 -9.57 18.09 17.92
CA MET A 33 -8.60 19.03 18.49
C MET A 33 -9.04 20.47 18.21
N GLN A 34 -8.96 21.33 19.22
CA GLN A 34 -9.16 22.78 19.09
C GLN A 34 -8.33 23.52 20.15
N ASN A 35 -7.68 24.61 19.78
CA ASN A 35 -6.83 25.40 20.67
C ASN A 35 -5.80 24.55 21.45
N ARG A 36 -5.18 23.56 20.76
CA ARG A 36 -4.26 22.55 21.32
C ARG A 36 -4.88 21.62 22.36
N ASN A 37 -6.17 21.67 22.57
CA ASN A 37 -6.85 20.81 23.52
C ASN A 37 -7.60 19.69 22.79
N LEU A 38 -7.61 18.53 23.41
CA LEU A 38 -8.48 17.44 23.00
C LEU A 38 -9.89 17.76 23.49
N VAL A 39 -10.79 18.03 22.55
CA VAL A 39 -12.19 18.37 22.84
C VAL A 39 -13.04 17.13 22.96
N ARG A 40 -12.85 16.17 22.03
CA ARG A 40 -13.66 14.95 21.96
C ARG A 40 -12.86 13.81 21.36
N LYS A 41 -13.05 12.60 21.87
CA LYS A 41 -12.56 11.34 21.27
C LYS A 41 -13.74 10.50 20.84
N TYR A 42 -13.54 9.81 19.71
CA TYR A 42 -14.42 8.78 19.23
C TYR A 42 -13.56 7.56 18.84
N GLY A 43 -14.00 6.37 19.22
CA GLY A 43 -13.32 5.14 18.83
C GLY A 43 -14.31 3.99 18.90
N GLN A 44 -14.55 3.33 17.79
CA GLN A 44 -15.55 2.28 17.71
C GLN A 44 -15.16 1.18 16.76
N LEU A 45 -15.32 -0.08 17.22
CA LEU A 45 -15.36 -1.24 16.35
C LEU A 45 -16.71 -1.28 15.62
N VAL A 46 -16.68 -1.71 14.38
CA VAL A 46 -17.80 -1.70 13.45
C VAL A 46 -17.96 -3.10 12.89
N ASN A 47 -19.17 -3.61 12.85
CA ASN A 47 -19.48 -4.84 12.13
C ASN A 47 -19.49 -4.54 10.62
N PRO A 48 -18.50 -5.04 9.86
CA PRO A 48 -18.41 -4.77 8.42
C PRO A 48 -19.43 -5.58 7.60
N GLY A 49 -20.11 -6.58 8.20
CA GLY A 49 -21.04 -7.48 7.52
C GLY A 49 -20.36 -8.41 6.50
N ARG A 50 -19.04 -8.60 6.62
CA ARG A 50 -18.24 -9.48 5.76
C ARG A 50 -16.95 -9.90 6.48
N PRO A 51 -16.28 -10.99 6.04
CA PRO A 51 -15.02 -11.43 6.63
C PRO A 51 -13.92 -10.39 6.52
N ILE A 52 -13.05 -10.33 7.53
CA ILE A 52 -11.87 -9.47 7.62
C ILE A 52 -10.65 -10.25 7.13
N GLU A 53 -10.22 -10.01 5.88
CA GLU A 53 -9.14 -10.77 5.25
C GLU A 53 -7.74 -10.32 5.70
N ASN A 54 -7.62 -9.09 6.20
CA ASN A 54 -6.36 -8.45 6.59
C ASN A 54 -6.20 -8.26 8.10
N SER A 55 -6.87 -9.06 8.91
CA SER A 55 -6.78 -9.02 10.38
C SER A 55 -5.35 -9.09 10.93
N HIS A 56 -4.41 -9.69 10.19
CA HIS A 56 -2.99 -9.75 10.53
C HIS A 56 -2.29 -8.37 10.52
N ILE A 57 -2.90 -7.32 9.96
CA ILE A 57 -2.35 -5.95 9.92
C ILE A 57 -2.73 -5.20 11.20
N HIS A 58 -4.00 -5.23 11.59
CA HIS A 58 -4.56 -4.41 12.67
C HIS A 58 -5.09 -5.24 13.85
N ASN A 59 -4.98 -6.57 13.80
CA ASN A 59 -5.41 -7.53 14.83
C ASN A 59 -6.91 -7.50 15.19
N ILE A 60 -7.78 -6.92 14.34
CA ILE A 60 -9.22 -6.99 14.50
C ILE A 60 -9.69 -8.26 13.80
N THR A 61 -10.42 -9.12 14.53
CA THR A 61 -10.96 -10.37 14.00
C THR A 61 -12.48 -10.30 13.82
N ASP A 62 -13.02 -11.25 13.07
CA ASP A 62 -14.47 -11.34 12.84
C ASP A 62 -15.25 -11.46 14.16
N GLU A 63 -14.69 -12.18 15.15
CA GLU A 63 -15.32 -12.35 16.46
C GLU A 63 -15.39 -11.03 17.24
N MET A 64 -14.40 -10.15 17.11
CA MET A 64 -14.36 -8.86 17.81
C MET A 64 -15.43 -7.89 17.31
N VAL A 65 -15.90 -8.06 16.09
CA VAL A 65 -16.88 -7.17 15.45
C VAL A 65 -18.27 -7.79 15.27
N ALA A 66 -18.42 -9.07 15.54
CA ALA A 66 -19.65 -9.82 15.28
C ALA A 66 -20.90 -9.24 15.97
N ASP A 67 -20.74 -8.74 17.21
CA ASP A 67 -21.80 -8.14 18.03
C ASP A 67 -21.86 -6.60 17.94
N LYS A 68 -21.05 -5.99 17.10
CA LYS A 68 -20.98 -4.53 16.97
C LYS A 68 -22.02 -4.00 15.97
N ALA A 69 -22.42 -2.74 16.16
CA ALA A 69 -23.28 -2.05 15.23
C ALA A 69 -22.60 -1.91 13.84
N SER A 70 -23.39 -1.88 12.79
CA SER A 70 -22.89 -1.60 11.44
C SER A 70 -22.53 -0.11 11.29
N PHE A 71 -21.76 0.25 10.26
CA PHE A 71 -21.46 1.65 9.99
C PHE A 71 -22.74 2.47 9.76
N GLN A 72 -23.76 1.90 9.14
CA GLN A 72 -25.03 2.56 8.85
C GLN A 72 -25.76 3.01 10.12
N ASP A 73 -25.65 2.25 11.21
CA ASP A 73 -26.36 2.53 12.47
C ASP A 73 -25.88 3.82 13.14
N PHE A 74 -24.65 4.23 12.92
CA PHE A 74 -24.08 5.45 13.52
C PHE A 74 -23.60 6.49 12.50
N ALA A 75 -23.78 6.25 11.21
CA ALA A 75 -23.39 7.17 10.14
C ALA A 75 -23.96 8.59 10.30
N PRO A 76 -25.20 8.82 10.76
CA PRO A 76 -25.70 10.17 11.05
C PRO A 76 -24.86 10.90 12.11
N SER A 77 -24.51 10.22 13.21
CA SER A 77 -23.67 10.79 14.28
C SER A 77 -22.24 11.07 13.81
N ILE A 78 -21.74 10.26 12.86
CA ILE A 78 -20.41 10.50 12.26
C ILE A 78 -20.44 11.77 11.40
N ILE A 79 -21.47 12.01 10.60
CA ILE A 79 -21.61 13.24 9.81
C ILE A 79 -21.60 14.45 10.73
N GLU A 80 -22.41 14.48 11.79
CA GLU A 80 -22.42 15.56 12.77
C GLU A 80 -21.05 15.79 13.41
N PHE A 81 -20.26 14.72 13.58
CA PHE A 81 -18.93 14.78 14.15
C PHE A 81 -17.88 15.31 13.15
N LEU A 82 -18.10 15.07 11.85
CA LEU A 82 -17.23 15.50 10.75
C LEU A 82 -17.55 16.93 10.28
N GLU A 83 -18.79 17.38 10.43
CA GLU A 83 -19.21 18.71 10.02
C GLU A 83 -18.48 19.79 10.83
N ASP A 84 -18.18 20.92 10.18
CA ASP A 84 -17.49 22.07 10.74
C ASP A 84 -16.03 21.84 11.20
N CYS A 85 -15.43 20.70 10.87
CA CYS A 85 -14.02 20.42 11.14
C CYS A 85 -13.24 20.20 9.86
N ASP A 86 -11.98 20.65 9.85
CA ASP A 86 -11.02 20.15 8.87
C ASP A 86 -10.55 18.76 9.28
N LEU A 87 -10.14 17.95 8.30
CA LEU A 87 -9.71 16.59 8.54
C LEU A 87 -8.19 16.45 8.44
N ALA A 88 -7.60 15.71 9.37
CA ALA A 88 -6.20 15.36 9.34
C ALA A 88 -6.00 13.85 9.56
N GLY A 89 -4.88 13.33 9.05
CA GLY A 89 -4.48 11.93 9.24
C GLY A 89 -3.19 11.62 8.53
N PHE A 90 -2.87 10.33 8.42
CA PHE A 90 -1.71 9.83 7.68
C PHE A 90 -2.17 9.05 6.46
N ASN A 91 -1.89 9.52 5.25
CA ASN A 91 -2.43 9.01 3.98
C ASN A 91 -3.96 9.15 3.85
N ILE A 92 -4.52 10.07 4.60
CA ILE A 92 -5.97 10.28 4.75
C ILE A 92 -6.69 10.53 3.43
N ALA A 93 -6.07 11.31 2.54
CA ALA A 93 -6.67 11.67 1.25
C ALA A 93 -6.84 10.47 0.30
N ARG A 94 -6.00 9.44 0.45
CA ARG A 94 -6.00 8.25 -0.41
C ARG A 94 -6.62 7.02 0.23
N PHE A 95 -6.78 7.01 1.55
CA PHE A 95 -7.29 5.86 2.27
C PHE A 95 -8.55 6.18 3.09
N ASP A 96 -8.42 6.89 4.19
CA ASP A 96 -9.51 7.07 5.16
C ASP A 96 -10.73 7.80 4.59
N VAL A 97 -10.50 8.92 3.92
CA VAL A 97 -11.59 9.72 3.33
C VAL A 97 -12.37 8.97 2.25
N PRO A 98 -11.74 8.28 1.28
CA PRO A 98 -12.45 7.41 0.35
C PRO A 98 -13.30 6.33 1.01
N PHE A 99 -12.78 5.65 2.05
CA PHE A 99 -13.54 4.64 2.77
C PHE A 99 -14.73 5.24 3.52
N LEU A 100 -14.55 6.38 4.20
CA LEU A 100 -15.65 7.12 4.81
C LEU A 100 -16.73 7.50 3.79
N GLN A 101 -16.34 8.03 2.63
CA GLN A 101 -17.29 8.37 1.57
C GLN A 101 -18.05 7.14 1.05
N PHE A 102 -17.38 5.97 0.90
CA PHE A 102 -18.06 4.74 0.49
C PHE A 102 -19.06 4.27 1.52
N GLU A 103 -18.71 4.31 2.82
CA GLU A 103 -19.64 3.90 3.88
C GLU A 103 -20.80 4.88 4.04
N LEU A 104 -20.56 6.19 3.99
CA LEU A 104 -21.61 7.19 4.02
C LEU A 104 -22.56 7.06 2.84
N HIS A 105 -22.01 6.83 1.63
CA HIS A 105 -22.85 6.60 0.45
C HIS A 105 -23.74 5.35 0.60
N ARG A 106 -23.24 4.26 1.19
CA ARG A 106 -24.05 3.06 1.50
C ARG A 106 -25.14 3.34 2.54
N ALA A 107 -24.90 4.30 3.43
CA ALA A 107 -25.88 4.79 4.41
C ALA A 107 -26.83 5.86 3.82
N HIS A 108 -26.78 6.12 2.51
CA HIS A 108 -27.53 7.18 1.82
C HIS A 108 -27.23 8.59 2.34
N LEU A 109 -26.01 8.80 2.83
CA LEU A 109 -25.50 10.08 3.31
C LEU A 109 -24.31 10.53 2.44
N SER A 110 -23.98 11.82 2.51
CA SER A 110 -22.81 12.36 1.79
C SER A 110 -22.07 13.37 2.66
N LEU A 111 -20.75 13.38 2.54
CA LEU A 111 -19.88 14.38 3.14
C LEU A 111 -19.40 15.33 2.04
N ASP A 112 -19.70 16.61 2.19
CA ASP A 112 -19.25 17.65 1.24
C ASP A 112 -17.79 18.03 1.51
N LEU A 113 -16.88 17.38 0.82
CA LEU A 113 -15.45 17.66 0.93
C LEU A 113 -15.03 19.02 0.35
N SER A 114 -15.87 19.72 -0.41
CA SER A 114 -15.49 21.02 -0.98
C SER A 114 -15.30 22.09 0.07
N ARG A 115 -15.87 21.90 1.26
CA ARG A 115 -15.82 22.80 2.41
C ARG A 115 -14.81 22.39 3.49
N ILE A 116 -14.20 21.21 3.33
CA ILE A 116 -13.30 20.58 4.31
C ILE A 116 -11.87 20.66 3.78
N ARG A 117 -10.96 21.21 4.56
CA ARG A 117 -9.53 21.16 4.27
C ARG A 117 -8.96 19.83 4.76
N LEU A 118 -8.16 19.18 3.90
CA LEU A 118 -7.49 17.93 4.25
C LEU A 118 -6.02 18.19 4.56
N VAL A 119 -5.59 17.81 5.74
CA VAL A 119 -4.18 17.89 6.19
C VAL A 119 -3.62 16.46 6.27
N ASP A 120 -2.78 16.11 5.30
CA ASP A 120 -2.18 14.78 5.22
C ASP A 120 -0.72 14.82 5.69
N SER A 121 -0.47 14.27 6.87
CA SER A 121 0.87 14.24 7.48
C SER A 121 1.86 13.38 6.69
N GLN A 122 1.40 12.38 5.93
CA GLN A 122 2.26 11.62 5.02
C GLN A 122 2.76 12.50 3.86
N ILE A 123 1.90 13.35 3.31
CA ILE A 123 2.30 14.29 2.25
C ILE A 123 3.33 15.29 2.80
N ILE A 124 3.11 15.82 4.01
CA ILE A 124 4.05 16.74 4.68
C ILE A 124 5.40 16.01 4.87
N TYR A 125 5.37 14.78 5.41
CA TYR A 125 6.57 13.95 5.59
C TYR A 125 7.32 13.74 4.27
N HIS A 126 6.63 13.29 3.21
CA HIS A 126 7.26 12.99 1.93
C HIS A 126 7.82 14.23 1.20
N LYS A 127 7.26 15.42 1.47
CA LYS A 127 7.76 16.67 0.89
C LYS A 127 9.00 17.20 1.61
N ASN A 128 9.14 16.93 2.90
CA ASN A 128 10.20 17.49 3.73
C ASN A 128 11.34 16.51 4.02
N GLU A 129 11.08 15.20 3.91
CA GLU A 129 12.07 14.15 4.13
C GLU A 129 12.43 13.47 2.79
N PRO A 130 13.49 13.91 2.13
CA PRO A 130 13.92 13.34 0.85
C PRO A 130 14.32 11.86 0.99
N ARG A 131 13.94 11.05 0.00
CA ARG A 131 14.32 9.62 -0.09
C ARG A 131 15.30 9.42 -1.26
N ASN A 132 16.40 10.15 -1.21
CA ASN A 132 17.50 10.07 -2.17
C ASN A 132 18.79 9.58 -1.51
N LEU A 133 19.83 9.39 -2.31
CA LEU A 133 21.12 8.88 -1.86
C LEU A 133 21.74 9.75 -0.77
N SER A 134 21.71 11.08 -0.91
CA SER A 134 22.26 12.01 0.08
C SER A 134 21.52 11.96 1.42
N ALA A 135 20.19 11.82 1.39
CA ALA A 135 19.40 11.65 2.62
C ALA A 135 19.70 10.32 3.31
N ALA A 136 19.85 9.23 2.52
CA ALA A 136 20.25 7.93 3.05
C ALA A 136 21.65 8.00 3.66
N TYR A 137 22.60 8.67 3.01
CA TYR A 137 23.96 8.82 3.52
C TYR A 137 23.99 9.58 4.86
N ARG A 138 23.26 10.68 4.94
CA ARG A 138 23.12 11.43 6.21
C ARG A 138 22.51 10.58 7.32
N TYR A 139 21.50 9.77 7.01
CA TYR A 139 20.80 8.93 8.00
C TYR A 139 21.64 7.75 8.50
N TYR A 140 22.38 7.08 7.61
CA TYR A 140 23.12 5.87 7.97
C TYR A 140 24.56 6.12 8.38
N CYS A 141 25.20 7.16 7.81
CA CYS A 141 26.62 7.43 7.95
C CYS A 141 26.92 8.77 8.65
N GLU A 142 25.88 9.57 8.98
CA GLU A 142 25.99 10.90 9.60
C GLU A 142 26.88 11.87 8.82
N GLY A 143 27.04 11.61 7.49
CA GLY A 143 27.93 12.33 6.60
C GLY A 143 27.22 13.27 5.62
N GLU A 144 27.98 14.16 4.99
CA GLU A 144 27.51 14.99 3.88
C GLU A 144 27.96 14.40 2.54
N HIS A 145 27.04 14.28 1.60
CA HIS A 145 27.31 13.82 0.24
C HIS A 145 27.76 15.00 -0.63
N ILE A 146 29.06 15.36 -0.55
CA ILE A 146 29.62 16.57 -1.17
C ILE A 146 29.64 16.43 -2.70
N ASP A 147 30.04 15.23 -3.20
CA ASP A 147 30.17 14.94 -4.63
C ASP A 147 28.90 14.32 -5.23
N ALA A 148 27.71 14.82 -4.84
CA ALA A 148 26.44 14.32 -5.35
C ALA A 148 26.34 14.51 -6.88
N HIS A 149 25.92 13.46 -7.58
CA HIS A 149 25.85 13.38 -9.04
C HIS A 149 27.20 13.18 -9.75
N ASP A 150 28.32 12.97 -9.01
CA ASP A 150 29.50 12.33 -9.55
C ASP A 150 29.38 10.81 -9.37
N ALA A 151 29.52 10.06 -10.47
CA ALA A 151 29.29 8.61 -10.45
C ALA A 151 30.18 7.87 -9.44
N MET A 152 31.44 8.27 -9.30
CA MET A 152 32.36 7.63 -8.33
C MET A 152 32.07 8.06 -6.90
N GLY A 153 31.63 9.29 -6.67
CA GLY A 153 31.12 9.78 -5.40
C GLY A 153 29.89 9.01 -4.97
N ASP A 154 28.94 8.83 -5.88
CA ASP A 154 27.69 8.10 -5.64
C ASP A 154 27.95 6.60 -5.34
N VAL A 155 28.90 5.97 -6.05
CA VAL A 155 29.31 4.57 -5.79
C VAL A 155 29.94 4.44 -4.40
N ARG A 156 30.86 5.32 -4.01
CA ARG A 156 31.49 5.32 -2.69
C ARG A 156 30.44 5.44 -1.57
N VAL A 157 29.59 6.44 -1.68
CA VAL A 157 28.51 6.70 -0.71
C VAL A 157 27.53 5.53 -0.63
N THR A 158 27.19 4.91 -1.77
CA THR A 158 26.34 3.72 -1.80
C THR A 158 26.95 2.54 -1.05
N LEU A 159 28.26 2.31 -1.21
CA LEU A 159 28.97 1.25 -0.49
C LEU A 159 28.99 1.48 1.02
N GLU A 160 29.27 2.72 1.45
CA GLU A 160 29.26 3.09 2.88
C GLU A 160 27.87 2.93 3.50
N ILE A 161 26.80 3.32 2.78
CA ILE A 161 25.41 3.10 3.20
C ILE A 161 25.12 1.62 3.37
N LEU A 162 25.48 0.78 2.39
CA LEU A 162 25.24 -0.66 2.46
C LEU A 162 25.93 -1.28 3.66
N ASP A 163 27.18 -0.94 3.92
CA ASP A 163 27.94 -1.42 5.08
C ASP A 163 27.28 -0.98 6.40
N ALA A 164 26.85 0.29 6.48
CA ALA A 164 26.14 0.82 7.63
C ALA A 164 24.78 0.12 7.87
N GLN A 165 24.04 -0.18 6.81
CA GLN A 165 22.77 -0.92 6.88
C GLN A 165 22.99 -2.35 7.39
N LEU A 166 24.00 -3.06 6.90
CA LEU A 166 24.34 -4.42 7.33
C LEU A 166 24.82 -4.48 8.80
N LYS A 167 25.42 -3.40 9.31
CA LYS A 167 25.77 -3.24 10.73
C LYS A 167 24.53 -2.93 11.58
N LYS A 168 23.67 -2.05 11.10
CA LYS A 168 22.49 -1.57 11.84
C LYS A 168 21.39 -2.62 11.96
N TYR A 169 21.16 -3.42 10.92
CA TYR A 169 20.05 -4.36 10.86
C TYR A 169 20.50 -5.81 10.89
N ASN A 170 20.40 -6.44 12.07
CA ASN A 170 20.80 -7.85 12.25
C ASN A 170 19.92 -8.83 11.44
N SER A 171 18.71 -8.44 11.06
CA SER A 171 17.79 -9.27 10.29
C SER A 171 18.09 -9.32 8.78
N ILE A 172 19.00 -8.46 8.30
CA ILE A 172 19.37 -8.43 6.87
C ILE A 172 20.41 -9.54 6.59
N PRO A 173 20.18 -10.42 5.60
CA PRO A 173 21.17 -11.41 5.18
C PRO A 173 22.48 -10.74 4.75
N LYS A 174 23.63 -11.38 5.06
CA LYS A 174 24.96 -10.82 4.74
C LYS A 174 25.61 -11.43 3.49
N SER A 175 25.03 -12.45 2.90
CA SER A 175 25.51 -13.03 1.64
C SER A 175 24.88 -12.32 0.43
N ALA A 176 25.60 -12.28 -0.69
CA ALA A 176 25.10 -11.66 -1.94
C ALA A 176 23.76 -12.28 -2.39
N ASP A 177 23.62 -13.60 -2.34
CA ASP A 177 22.37 -14.30 -2.67
C ASP A 177 21.24 -13.93 -1.69
N GLY A 178 21.53 -13.85 -0.40
CA GLY A 178 20.58 -13.45 0.63
C GLY A 178 20.14 -11.99 0.45
N LEU A 179 21.06 -11.08 0.17
CA LEU A 179 20.78 -9.67 -0.10
C LEU A 179 19.93 -9.51 -1.37
N HIS A 180 20.28 -10.24 -2.44
CA HIS A 180 19.49 -10.25 -3.66
C HIS A 180 18.04 -10.65 -3.37
N LYS A 181 17.82 -11.76 -2.67
CA LYS A 181 16.48 -12.22 -2.29
C LYS A 181 15.74 -11.25 -1.38
N TYR A 182 16.46 -10.59 -0.46
CA TYR A 182 15.89 -9.57 0.43
C TYR A 182 15.43 -8.32 -0.33
N CYS A 183 16.16 -7.91 -1.37
CA CYS A 183 15.84 -6.76 -2.21
C CYS A 183 14.77 -7.04 -3.27
N LEU A 184 14.44 -8.32 -3.52
CA LEU A 184 13.34 -8.64 -4.42
C LEU A 184 12.03 -8.05 -3.89
N PRO A 185 11.14 -7.53 -4.76
CA PRO A 185 9.84 -7.06 -4.34
C PRO A 185 9.12 -8.14 -3.51
N ARG A 186 8.64 -7.79 -2.33
CA ARG A 186 7.93 -8.72 -1.42
C ARG A 186 6.65 -9.32 -1.99
N ASP A 187 6.26 -8.94 -3.18
CA ASP A 187 5.06 -9.46 -3.80
C ASP A 187 5.33 -10.85 -4.41
N SER A 188 5.35 -11.85 -3.53
CA SER A 188 5.40 -13.28 -3.91
C SER A 188 4.21 -13.70 -4.81
N ARG A 189 3.27 -12.80 -5.06
CA ARG A 189 2.15 -12.98 -5.98
C ARG A 189 2.53 -12.75 -7.43
N ASN A 190 3.59 -11.98 -7.71
CA ASN A 190 4.02 -11.71 -9.07
C ASN A 190 4.98 -12.77 -9.58
N VAL A 191 4.82 -13.14 -10.85
CA VAL A 191 5.72 -14.02 -11.60
C VAL A 191 6.83 -13.22 -12.26
N THR A 192 6.50 -12.00 -12.72
CA THR A 192 7.42 -11.07 -13.39
C THR A 192 7.53 -9.75 -12.64
N THR A 193 8.70 -9.12 -12.67
CA THR A 193 9.01 -7.86 -11.98
C THR A 193 8.17 -6.69 -12.49
N ASP A 194 7.80 -6.69 -13.78
CA ASP A 194 6.90 -5.73 -14.40
C ASP A 194 5.41 -5.96 -14.05
N ARG A 195 5.12 -6.98 -13.22
CA ARG A 195 3.78 -7.35 -12.75
C ARG A 195 2.79 -7.73 -13.86
N LYS A 196 3.27 -8.15 -15.01
CA LYS A 196 2.40 -8.57 -16.11
C LYS A 196 1.83 -9.97 -15.90
N PHE A 197 2.53 -10.81 -15.13
CA PHE A 197 2.05 -12.11 -14.69
C PHE A 197 2.12 -12.22 -13.17
N TYR A 198 1.09 -12.84 -12.58
CA TYR A 198 0.98 -13.11 -11.14
C TYR A 198 0.61 -14.57 -10.90
N TRP A 199 0.89 -15.05 -9.69
CA TRP A 199 0.53 -16.42 -9.29
C TRP A 199 -0.94 -16.50 -8.90
N LYS A 200 -1.68 -17.39 -9.56
CA LYS A 200 -3.04 -17.80 -9.20
C LYS A 200 -3.12 -19.32 -9.27
N GLU A 201 -3.49 -19.96 -8.14
CA GLU A 201 -3.62 -21.44 -8.05
C GLU A 201 -2.34 -22.20 -8.52
N GLY A 202 -1.17 -21.59 -8.34
CA GLY A 202 0.11 -22.17 -8.74
C GLY A 202 0.50 -21.95 -10.20
N GLU A 203 -0.33 -21.27 -11.00
CA GLU A 203 -0.07 -20.95 -12.39
C GLU A 203 0.24 -19.45 -12.61
N ALA A 204 1.13 -19.15 -13.55
CA ALA A 204 1.37 -17.80 -14.02
C ALA A 204 0.14 -17.28 -14.77
N THR A 205 -0.48 -16.23 -14.25
CA THR A 205 -1.76 -15.68 -14.72
C THR A 205 -1.57 -14.24 -15.17
N LEU A 206 -2.13 -13.87 -16.32
CA LEU A 206 -2.03 -12.53 -16.89
C LEU A 206 -2.78 -11.49 -16.04
N SER A 207 -2.14 -10.37 -15.74
CA SER A 207 -2.68 -9.33 -14.83
C SER A 207 -3.45 -8.21 -15.54
N PHE A 208 -3.40 -8.11 -16.89
CA PHE A 208 -3.91 -6.96 -17.64
C PHE A 208 -4.56 -7.34 -18.97
N GLY A 209 -5.14 -6.34 -19.64
CA GLY A 209 -5.68 -6.44 -21.00
C GLY A 209 -6.94 -7.32 -21.12
N LYS A 210 -7.30 -7.65 -22.38
CA LYS A 210 -8.52 -8.41 -22.71
C LYS A 210 -8.53 -9.84 -22.16
N HIS A 211 -7.33 -10.41 -21.89
CA HIS A 211 -7.18 -11.77 -21.37
C HIS A 211 -6.74 -11.78 -19.89
N LYS A 212 -6.98 -10.69 -19.15
CA LYS A 212 -6.72 -10.64 -17.71
C LYS A 212 -7.39 -11.82 -16.97
N GLY A 213 -6.62 -12.49 -16.11
CA GLY A 213 -7.11 -13.62 -15.33
C GLY A 213 -6.99 -14.97 -16.03
N LYS A 214 -6.48 -15.02 -17.26
CA LYS A 214 -6.16 -16.28 -17.97
C LYS A 214 -4.75 -16.73 -17.64
N SER A 215 -4.55 -18.05 -17.47
CA SER A 215 -3.21 -18.60 -17.22
C SER A 215 -2.34 -18.53 -18.47
N LEU A 216 -1.02 -18.48 -18.28
CA LEU A 216 -0.05 -18.50 -19.37
C LEU A 216 -0.20 -19.75 -20.24
N ARG A 217 -0.50 -20.91 -19.64
CA ARG A 217 -0.78 -22.16 -20.35
C ARG A 217 -1.99 -21.99 -21.27
N TRP A 218 -3.09 -21.49 -20.73
CA TRP A 218 -4.29 -21.24 -21.53
C TRP A 218 -4.02 -20.29 -22.70
N LEU A 219 -3.21 -19.23 -22.47
CA LEU A 219 -2.84 -18.25 -23.50
C LEU A 219 -2.00 -18.88 -24.62
N VAL A 220 -1.08 -19.78 -24.29
CA VAL A 220 -0.28 -20.50 -25.30
C VAL A 220 -1.18 -21.38 -26.20
N GLU A 221 -2.20 -21.98 -25.62
CA GLU A 221 -3.12 -22.89 -26.32
C GLU A 221 -4.17 -22.14 -27.15
N ASN A 222 -4.68 -21.01 -26.69
CA ASN A 222 -5.87 -20.37 -27.25
C ASN A 222 -5.62 -18.97 -27.84
N GLU A 223 -4.57 -18.26 -27.45
CA GLU A 223 -4.34 -16.86 -27.79
C GLU A 223 -2.85 -16.57 -28.06
N ARG A 224 -2.24 -17.44 -28.87
CA ARG A 224 -0.80 -17.39 -29.18
C ARG A 224 -0.39 -16.06 -29.81
N ASP A 225 -1.24 -15.47 -30.67
CA ASP A 225 -0.97 -14.19 -31.33
C ASP A 225 -0.90 -13.04 -30.31
N TYR A 226 -1.67 -13.09 -29.23
CA TYR A 226 -1.59 -12.12 -28.16
C TYR A 226 -0.23 -12.17 -27.43
N LEU A 227 0.27 -13.35 -27.16
CA LEU A 227 1.60 -13.53 -26.57
C LEU A 227 2.73 -13.10 -27.54
N MET A 228 2.57 -13.34 -28.85
CA MET A 228 3.51 -12.85 -29.86
C MET A 228 3.51 -11.32 -29.93
N TRP A 229 2.34 -10.70 -29.82
CA TRP A 229 2.24 -9.24 -29.69
C TRP A 229 2.97 -8.72 -28.43
N MET A 230 2.87 -9.41 -27.31
CA MET A 230 3.62 -9.05 -26.09
C MET A 230 5.14 -9.21 -26.30
N GLN A 231 5.61 -10.26 -26.98
CA GLN A 231 7.03 -10.44 -27.28
C GLN A 231 7.61 -9.30 -28.13
N ASN A 232 6.83 -8.79 -29.07
CA ASN A 232 7.26 -7.70 -29.97
C ASN A 232 6.98 -6.30 -29.38
N GLY A 233 6.24 -6.20 -28.29
CA GLY A 233 5.88 -4.94 -27.62
C GLY A 233 6.92 -4.46 -26.61
N ASP A 234 6.58 -3.34 -25.96
CA ASP A 234 7.38 -2.76 -24.87
C ASP A 234 7.06 -3.45 -23.53
N PHE A 235 7.61 -4.65 -23.35
CA PHE A 235 7.53 -5.43 -22.13
C PHE A 235 8.93 -5.79 -21.64
N SER A 236 9.07 -6.11 -20.35
CA SER A 236 10.36 -6.48 -19.77
C SER A 236 10.94 -7.73 -20.42
N ASP A 237 12.28 -7.84 -20.43
CA ASP A 237 12.98 -9.03 -20.92
C ASP A 237 12.56 -10.30 -20.16
N GLU A 238 12.24 -10.15 -18.86
CA GLU A 238 11.75 -11.24 -18.04
C GLU A 238 10.38 -11.74 -18.51
N THR A 239 9.46 -10.84 -18.83
CA THR A 239 8.15 -11.20 -19.42
C THR A 239 8.30 -11.84 -20.78
N LYS A 240 9.19 -11.33 -21.63
CA LYS A 240 9.48 -11.90 -22.95
C LYS A 240 10.07 -13.31 -22.87
N ARG A 241 11.05 -13.54 -21.97
CA ARG A 241 11.63 -14.87 -21.70
C ARG A 241 10.58 -15.84 -21.16
N LEU A 242 9.75 -15.40 -20.22
CA LEU A 242 8.67 -16.22 -19.69
C LEU A 242 7.73 -16.74 -20.80
N ILE A 243 7.40 -15.88 -21.77
CA ILE A 243 6.55 -16.25 -22.91
C ILE A 243 7.30 -17.18 -23.86
N GLU A 244 8.59 -16.94 -24.11
CA GLU A 244 9.44 -17.79 -24.95
C GLU A 244 9.56 -19.22 -24.38
N ASP A 245 9.87 -19.33 -23.09
CA ASP A 245 9.92 -20.59 -22.36
C ASP A 245 8.58 -21.35 -22.44
N ALA A 246 7.46 -20.61 -22.30
CA ALA A 246 6.12 -21.18 -22.39
C ALA A 246 5.81 -21.72 -23.81
N PHE A 247 6.28 -21.05 -24.86
CA PHE A 247 6.15 -21.54 -26.23
C PHE A 247 6.97 -22.81 -26.47
N LEU A 248 8.04 -23.03 -25.71
CA LEU A 248 8.85 -24.27 -25.71
C LEU A 248 8.26 -25.36 -24.77
N GLY A 249 7.10 -25.09 -24.14
CA GLY A 249 6.44 -26.03 -23.24
C GLY A 249 6.93 -25.95 -21.78
N THR A 250 7.82 -25.02 -21.46
CA THR A 250 8.34 -24.81 -20.10
C THR A 250 7.52 -23.74 -19.39
N PHE A 251 6.80 -24.14 -18.34
CA PHE A 251 5.97 -23.23 -17.54
C PHE A 251 6.55 -23.05 -16.14
N PRO A 252 6.56 -21.83 -15.59
CA PRO A 252 7.00 -21.61 -14.23
C PRO A 252 6.03 -22.29 -13.25
N SER A 253 6.57 -22.80 -12.15
CA SER A 253 5.78 -23.33 -11.04
C SER A 253 6.09 -22.58 -9.76
N LYS A 254 5.06 -22.29 -8.97
CA LYS A 254 5.25 -21.77 -7.62
C LYS A 254 5.53 -22.96 -6.70
N ASP A 255 6.77 -23.09 -6.22
CA ASP A 255 7.12 -24.11 -5.23
C ASP A 255 6.21 -23.99 -4.00
N LYS A 256 5.44 -25.05 -3.71
CA LYS A 256 4.54 -25.11 -2.54
C LYS A 256 5.30 -25.16 -1.20
N ASN A 257 6.63 -25.19 -1.21
CA ASN A 257 7.46 -25.41 -0.02
C ASN A 257 8.23 -24.19 0.50
N LYS A 258 7.88 -22.95 0.12
CA LYS A 258 8.53 -21.73 0.66
C LYS A 258 7.53 -20.74 1.27
N ALA A 259 6.53 -21.25 1.96
CA ALA A 259 5.73 -20.48 2.90
C ALA A 259 6.05 -21.02 4.30
N GLY A 260 7.07 -20.45 4.93
CA GLY A 260 7.52 -20.66 6.29
C GLY A 260 8.08 -19.36 6.82
#